data_b828fe2a5c6ddca4480601a80048532e
#
_entry.id   b828fe2a5c6ddca4480601a80048532e
#
_cell.length_a   1.000
_cell.length_b   1.000
_cell.length_c   1.000
_cell.angle_alpha   90.00
_cell.angle_beta   90.00
_cell.angle_gamma   90.00
#
_symmetry.space_group_name_H-M   'P 1'
#
loop_
_entity.id
_entity.type
_entity.pdbx_description
1 polymer ?
#
loop_
_entity_poly.entity_id
_entity_poly.type
_entity_poly.pdbx_seq_one_letter_code
_entity_poly.pdbx_strand_id
1 'polypeptide(L)'
;MKRYLDFQREAWADRTASHMRAARRNACVQGIGGTPPCAGVIDTLPMDDLGALIAEGWVEVPHAPSDLLLRRSARRAMLSTLADDLDCLSMQEHTLVERMLIGDGQVVLDSVPELEAAYTLRMRLWCDLGHCGQTPCARLDAELMRRLPDLLMRPEHAQRRSRAFVFDGMISGLLYITGFLDVRAPQQRFVREVLGVAESGASARLARNHLEASFDVDSVAGCRLLLHEALAAPETLVSTLAASGCQALPPLTFEQLFGAMNGMLPEEAAAAEKLCRTLQGALRPDLTPEGATEDLRLLAKQDVPREALKQVMAGMLCVLPTPHMYSVLLEMAGSTPRWMHSWNDARTPATGYAAGVLH
;
A
#
# COMPACT_ATOMS: atom_id res chain seq x y z
N MET A 1 -24.16 22.64 -0.95
CA MET A 1 -23.57 21.86 0.15
C MET A 1 -22.74 20.73 -0.45
N LYS A 2 -21.41 20.72 -0.31
CA LYS A 2 -20.57 19.64 -0.79
C LYS A 2 -21.06 18.33 -0.19
N ARG A 3 -21.19 17.29 -0.98
CA ARG A 3 -21.58 15.96 -0.50
C ARG A 3 -20.47 15.44 0.41
N TYR A 4 -20.83 14.69 1.46
CA TYR A 4 -19.85 14.17 2.43
C TYR A 4 -18.79 13.28 1.75
N LEU A 5 -19.18 12.51 0.72
CA LEU A 5 -18.23 11.74 -0.13
C LEU A 5 -17.27 12.63 -0.91
N ASP A 6 -17.75 13.76 -1.45
CA ASP A 6 -16.89 14.70 -2.15
C ASP A 6 -15.87 15.31 -1.18
N PHE A 7 -16.31 15.61 0.06
CA PHE A 7 -15.42 16.07 1.12
C PHE A 7 -14.43 14.99 1.55
N GLN A 8 -14.86 13.73 1.73
CA GLN A 8 -13.98 12.62 2.06
C GLN A 8 -13.01 12.28 0.91
N ARG A 9 -13.48 12.31 -0.33
CA ARG A 9 -12.63 12.15 -1.51
C ARG A 9 -11.64 13.30 -1.68
N GLU A 10 -12.06 14.54 -1.42
CA GLU A 10 -11.16 15.70 -1.43
C GLU A 10 -10.15 15.61 -0.27
N ALA A 11 -10.57 15.29 0.94
CA ALA A 11 -9.69 15.10 2.09
C ALA A 11 -8.72 13.93 1.86
N TRP A 12 -9.18 12.85 1.24
CA TRP A 12 -8.34 11.73 0.85
C TRP A 12 -7.42 12.08 -0.33
N ALA A 13 -7.91 12.84 -1.32
CA ALA A 13 -7.09 13.36 -2.42
C ALA A 13 -6.07 14.39 -1.93
N ASP A 14 -6.44 15.26 -0.99
CA ASP A 14 -5.51 16.20 -0.36
C ASP A 14 -4.48 15.45 0.50
N ARG A 15 -4.88 14.42 1.21
CA ARG A 15 -3.98 13.56 1.96
C ARG A 15 -3.09 12.73 1.04
N THR A 16 -3.63 12.08 0.00
CA THR A 16 -2.83 11.39 -1.03
C THR A 16 -2.02 12.37 -1.88
N ALA A 17 -2.48 13.58 -2.11
CA ALA A 17 -1.70 14.63 -2.76
C ALA A 17 -0.62 15.20 -1.83
N SER A 18 -0.87 15.32 -0.54
CA SER A 18 0.13 15.67 0.47
C SER A 18 1.10 14.50 0.73
N HIS A 19 0.65 13.25 0.48
CA HIS A 19 1.54 12.11 0.49
C HIS A 19 2.57 12.24 -0.62
N MET A 20 3.80 12.02 -0.24
CA MET A 20 4.93 12.00 -1.15
C MET A 20 4.67 11.16 -2.42
N ARG A 21 3.81 10.12 -2.36
CA ARG A 21 3.42 9.29 -3.50
C ARG A 21 2.74 10.08 -4.61
N ALA A 22 1.70 10.88 -4.33
CA ALA A 22 1.00 11.62 -5.39
C ALA A 22 1.85 12.76 -5.96
N ALA A 23 2.59 13.46 -5.10
CA ALA A 23 3.54 14.49 -5.53
C ALA A 23 4.68 13.88 -6.35
N ARG A 24 5.22 12.75 -5.93
CA ARG A 24 6.28 12.00 -6.61
C ARG A 24 5.78 11.40 -7.93
N ARG A 25 4.58 10.82 -7.96
CA ARG A 25 3.93 10.32 -9.17
C ARG A 25 3.76 11.45 -10.20
N ASN A 26 3.24 12.59 -9.81
CA ASN A 26 3.09 13.73 -10.68
C ASN A 26 4.44 14.27 -11.17
N ALA A 27 5.45 14.32 -10.31
CA ALA A 27 6.81 14.71 -10.70
C ALA A 27 7.43 13.72 -11.67
N CYS A 28 7.26 12.40 -11.47
CA CYS A 28 7.73 11.37 -12.40
C CYS A 28 7.05 11.45 -13.77
N VAL A 29 5.75 11.78 -13.82
CA VAL A 29 5.02 11.88 -15.09
C VAL A 29 5.27 13.22 -15.79
N GLN A 30 5.44 14.31 -15.06
CA GLN A 30 5.58 15.67 -15.64
C GLN A 30 7.04 16.04 -15.98
N GLY A 31 8.03 15.48 -15.28
CA GLY A 31 9.45 15.82 -15.43
C GLY A 31 10.21 15.00 -16.45
N ILE A 32 9.61 13.92 -16.99
CA ILE A 32 10.32 12.98 -17.86
C ILE A 32 9.82 13.14 -19.28
N GLY A 33 10.64 13.72 -20.14
CA GLY A 33 10.37 13.85 -21.57
C GLY A 33 11.06 12.71 -22.36
N GLY A 34 10.35 12.13 -23.32
CA GLY A 34 10.92 11.17 -24.26
C GLY A 34 10.89 9.71 -23.84
N THR A 35 11.33 8.83 -24.75
CA THR A 35 11.43 7.38 -24.49
C THR A 35 12.61 7.10 -23.57
N PRO A 36 12.45 6.25 -22.54
CA PRO A 36 13.57 5.89 -21.68
C PRO A 36 14.72 5.29 -22.50
N PRO A 37 15.97 5.67 -22.23
CA PRO A 37 17.12 5.20 -23.01
C PRO A 37 17.34 3.71 -22.83
N CYS A 38 17.89 3.04 -23.86
CA CYS A 38 18.27 1.63 -23.81
C CYS A 38 19.52 1.34 -22.95
N ALA A 39 20.22 2.39 -22.52
CA ALA A 39 21.39 2.29 -21.66
C ALA A 39 20.97 2.08 -20.18
N GLY A 40 21.93 1.72 -19.32
CA GLY A 40 21.64 1.56 -17.89
C GLY A 40 21.11 2.82 -17.26
N VAL A 41 20.12 2.68 -16.37
CA VAL A 41 19.45 3.78 -15.66
C VAL A 41 20.45 4.75 -15.03
N ILE A 42 21.42 4.20 -14.31
CA ILE A 42 22.45 4.98 -13.59
C ILE A 42 23.35 5.80 -14.54
N ASP A 43 23.55 5.35 -15.78
CA ASP A 43 24.41 6.05 -16.73
C ASP A 43 23.70 7.23 -17.40
N THR A 44 22.39 7.17 -17.51
CA THR A 44 21.58 8.13 -18.28
C THR A 44 20.89 9.18 -17.42
N LEU A 45 20.64 8.88 -16.13
CA LEU A 45 20.07 9.86 -15.22
C LEU A 45 20.93 11.12 -15.10
N PRO A 46 20.33 12.34 -15.13
CA PRO A 46 21.00 13.56 -14.69
C PRO A 46 21.60 13.39 -13.29
N MET A 47 22.72 14.05 -13.01
CA MET A 47 23.41 13.88 -11.72
C MET A 47 22.57 14.36 -10.55
N ASP A 48 21.81 15.44 -10.72
CA ASP A 48 20.90 15.95 -9.68
C ASP A 48 19.80 14.95 -9.36
N ASP A 49 19.24 14.29 -10.39
CA ASP A 49 18.22 13.24 -10.22
C ASP A 49 18.81 12.00 -9.53
N LEU A 50 19.98 11.54 -9.96
CA LEU A 50 20.67 10.43 -9.32
C LEU A 50 20.99 10.74 -7.85
N GLY A 51 21.48 11.96 -7.57
CA GLY A 51 21.73 12.44 -6.21
C GLY A 51 20.46 12.46 -5.35
N ALA A 52 19.34 12.93 -5.90
CA ALA A 52 18.05 12.93 -5.23
C ALA A 52 17.55 11.51 -4.92
N LEU A 53 17.65 10.57 -5.88
CA LEU A 53 17.27 9.16 -5.65
C LEU A 53 18.13 8.48 -4.57
N ILE A 54 19.44 8.76 -4.57
CA ILE A 54 20.35 8.23 -3.54
C ILE A 54 20.00 8.81 -2.16
N ALA A 55 19.66 10.10 -2.08
CA ALA A 55 19.31 10.77 -0.83
C ALA A 55 18.05 10.22 -0.18
N GLU A 56 17.13 9.61 -0.94
CA GLU A 56 15.95 8.90 -0.41
C GLU A 56 16.34 7.63 0.39
N GLY A 57 17.55 7.13 0.20
CA GLY A 57 18.12 6.05 1.03
C GLY A 57 17.55 4.65 0.77
N TRP A 58 16.96 4.41 -0.39
CA TRP A 58 16.52 3.07 -0.80
C TRP A 58 17.71 2.17 -1.18
N VAL A 59 18.73 2.78 -1.77
CA VAL A 59 20.02 2.13 -2.06
C VAL A 59 21.10 2.83 -1.26
N GLU A 60 21.86 2.10 -0.48
CA GLU A 60 22.96 2.64 0.30
C GLU A 60 24.20 2.82 -0.59
N VAL A 61 24.46 4.06 -1.00
CA VAL A 61 25.57 4.40 -1.89
C VAL A 61 26.63 5.14 -1.10
N PRO A 62 27.87 4.65 -1.02
CA PRO A 62 28.97 5.36 -0.37
C PRO A 62 29.25 6.70 -1.05
N HIS A 63 29.58 7.70 -0.25
CA HIS A 63 29.98 9.01 -0.76
C HIS A 63 31.15 8.87 -1.74
N ALA A 64 31.08 9.57 -2.85
CA ALA A 64 32.11 9.55 -3.88
C ALA A 64 32.51 10.99 -4.31
N PRO A 65 33.81 11.24 -4.54
CA PRO A 65 34.32 12.59 -4.79
C PRO A 65 34.09 13.10 -6.23
N SER A 66 33.55 12.27 -7.12
CA SER A 66 33.23 12.66 -8.49
C SER A 66 32.04 11.93 -9.04
N ASP A 67 31.39 12.52 -10.03
CA ASP A 67 30.20 11.98 -10.71
C ASP A 67 30.42 10.56 -11.25
N LEU A 68 31.57 10.33 -11.88
CA LEU A 68 31.91 9.00 -12.43
C LEU A 68 32.03 7.95 -11.31
N LEU A 69 32.65 8.31 -10.19
CA LEU A 69 32.78 7.41 -9.05
C LEU A 69 31.43 7.20 -8.36
N LEU A 70 30.60 8.23 -8.28
CA LEU A 70 29.25 8.11 -7.74
C LEU A 70 28.39 7.14 -8.55
N ARG A 71 28.38 7.25 -9.90
CA ARG A 71 27.70 6.31 -10.79
C ARG A 71 28.20 4.88 -10.63
N ARG A 72 29.52 4.68 -10.53
CA ARG A 72 30.10 3.35 -10.29
C ARG A 72 29.73 2.78 -8.93
N SER A 73 29.74 3.61 -7.89
CA SER A 73 29.33 3.22 -6.54
C SER A 73 27.85 2.85 -6.47
N ALA A 74 26.98 3.65 -7.09
CA ALA A 74 25.54 3.38 -7.18
C ALA A 74 25.26 2.07 -7.92
N ARG A 75 25.91 1.82 -9.06
CA ARG A 75 25.78 0.56 -9.78
C ARG A 75 26.25 -0.62 -8.96
N ARG A 76 27.40 -0.50 -8.29
CA ARG A 76 27.89 -1.57 -7.42
C ARG A 76 26.94 -1.85 -6.27
N ALA A 77 26.43 -0.81 -5.62
CA ALA A 77 25.47 -0.92 -4.54
C ALA A 77 24.18 -1.63 -5.00
N MET A 78 23.57 -1.17 -6.10
CA MET A 78 22.38 -1.79 -6.69
C MET A 78 22.59 -3.28 -6.99
N LEU A 79 23.72 -3.63 -7.62
CA LEU A 79 24.00 -5.02 -8.01
C LEU A 79 24.37 -5.91 -6.81
N SER A 80 24.99 -5.35 -5.77
CA SER A 80 25.36 -6.12 -4.57
C SER A 80 24.17 -6.52 -3.71
N THR A 81 23.09 -5.78 -3.77
CA THR A 81 21.84 -6.05 -3.00
C THR A 81 20.74 -6.67 -3.87
N LEU A 82 20.99 -6.88 -5.17
CA LEU A 82 19.97 -7.25 -6.14
C LEU A 82 19.12 -8.47 -5.73
N ALA A 83 19.74 -9.52 -5.24
CA ALA A 83 19.02 -10.74 -4.84
C ALA A 83 18.13 -10.48 -3.61
N ASP A 84 18.64 -9.76 -2.62
CA ASP A 84 17.90 -9.43 -1.42
C ASP A 84 16.77 -8.42 -1.72
N ASP A 85 17.04 -7.42 -2.56
CA ASP A 85 16.02 -6.46 -3.01
C ASP A 85 14.91 -7.15 -3.82
N LEU A 86 15.26 -8.14 -4.67
CA LEU A 86 14.29 -8.94 -5.43
C LEU A 86 13.34 -9.72 -4.51
N ASP A 87 13.85 -10.27 -3.42
CA ASP A 87 13.05 -10.98 -2.40
C ASP A 87 12.12 -10.04 -1.61
N CYS A 88 12.40 -8.74 -1.65
CA CYS A 88 11.67 -7.67 -0.95
C CYS A 88 10.81 -6.80 -1.89
N LEU A 89 10.56 -7.20 -3.12
CA LEU A 89 9.63 -6.50 -3.98
C LEU A 89 8.19 -6.67 -3.47
N SER A 90 7.38 -5.60 -3.57
CA SER A 90 5.94 -5.72 -3.44
C SER A 90 5.36 -6.57 -4.57
N MET A 91 4.11 -7.03 -4.41
CA MET A 91 3.44 -7.79 -5.47
C MET A 91 3.37 -6.99 -6.79
N GLN A 92 3.06 -5.70 -6.71
CA GLN A 92 2.97 -4.81 -7.87
C GLN A 92 4.34 -4.60 -8.54
N GLU A 93 5.39 -4.36 -7.74
CA GLU A 93 6.76 -4.25 -8.28
C GLU A 93 7.19 -5.53 -8.98
N HIS A 94 6.93 -6.68 -8.37
CA HIS A 94 7.29 -7.99 -8.94
C HIS A 94 6.57 -8.24 -10.27
N THR A 95 5.24 -8.02 -10.30
CA THR A 95 4.44 -8.16 -11.53
C THR A 95 4.94 -7.23 -12.63
N LEU A 96 5.32 -6.00 -12.28
CA LEU A 96 5.84 -5.04 -13.24
C LEU A 96 7.20 -5.47 -13.80
N VAL A 97 8.10 -5.99 -12.95
CA VAL A 97 9.39 -6.55 -13.38
C VAL A 97 9.18 -7.72 -14.33
N GLU A 98 8.29 -8.67 -14.02
CA GLU A 98 7.97 -9.78 -14.92
C GLU A 98 7.46 -9.28 -16.29
N ARG A 99 6.57 -8.30 -16.30
CA ARG A 99 6.07 -7.69 -17.55
C ARG A 99 7.18 -7.00 -18.33
N MET A 100 8.10 -6.28 -17.67
CA MET A 100 9.24 -5.66 -18.34
C MET A 100 10.16 -6.71 -18.95
N LEU A 101 10.41 -7.83 -18.26
CA LEU A 101 11.24 -8.93 -18.78
C LEU A 101 10.62 -9.58 -20.03
N ILE A 102 9.29 -9.74 -20.06
CA ILE A 102 8.55 -10.25 -21.22
C ILE A 102 8.57 -9.24 -22.38
N GLY A 103 8.51 -7.94 -22.08
CA GLY A 103 8.44 -6.84 -23.04
C GLY A 103 9.79 -6.25 -23.46
N ASP A 104 10.85 -7.06 -23.52
CA ASP A 104 12.20 -6.60 -23.89
C ASP A 104 12.72 -5.42 -23.06
N GLY A 105 12.40 -5.42 -21.77
CA GLY A 105 12.82 -4.42 -20.81
C GLY A 105 11.92 -3.18 -20.72
N GLN A 106 10.85 -3.13 -21.49
CA GLN A 106 9.95 -1.96 -21.48
C GLN A 106 8.49 -2.36 -21.29
N VAL A 107 7.73 -1.48 -20.60
CA VAL A 107 6.29 -1.66 -20.39
C VAL A 107 5.59 -0.30 -20.37
N VAL A 108 4.38 -0.27 -20.91
CA VAL A 108 3.45 0.87 -20.78
C VAL A 108 2.73 0.75 -19.44
N LEU A 109 2.55 1.88 -18.76
CA LEU A 109 1.95 1.97 -17.43
C LEU A 109 0.50 2.48 -17.58
N ASP A 110 -0.45 1.58 -17.42
CA ASP A 110 -1.87 1.85 -17.72
C ASP A 110 -2.70 2.15 -16.46
N SER A 111 -2.12 1.96 -15.28
CA SER A 111 -2.83 2.13 -14.01
C SER A 111 -1.99 2.88 -12.97
N VAL A 112 -2.68 3.44 -11.96
CA VAL A 112 -2.04 4.11 -10.83
C VAL A 112 -1.11 3.17 -10.04
N PRO A 113 -1.52 1.93 -9.68
CA PRO A 113 -0.63 0.99 -9.00
C PRO A 113 0.64 0.67 -9.79
N GLU A 114 0.56 0.58 -11.12
CA GLU A 114 1.74 0.36 -11.96
C GLU A 114 2.70 1.56 -11.97
N LEU A 115 2.16 2.78 -11.97
CA LEU A 115 2.96 3.99 -11.84
C LEU A 115 3.68 4.05 -10.49
N GLU A 116 3.00 3.67 -9.42
CA GLU A 116 3.59 3.61 -8.07
C GLU A 116 4.68 2.53 -8.00
N ALA A 117 4.43 1.34 -8.52
CA ALA A 117 5.42 0.27 -8.59
C ALA A 117 6.65 0.67 -9.45
N ALA A 118 6.43 1.32 -10.58
CA ALA A 118 7.51 1.81 -11.42
C ALA A 118 8.32 2.90 -10.71
N TYR A 119 7.65 3.76 -9.94
CA TYR A 119 8.33 4.76 -9.12
C TYR A 119 9.21 4.12 -8.04
N THR A 120 8.72 3.14 -7.29
CA THR A 120 9.50 2.45 -6.24
C THR A 120 10.66 1.64 -6.83
N LEU A 121 10.49 1.03 -8.01
CA LEU A 121 11.58 0.41 -8.75
C LEU A 121 12.64 1.44 -9.19
N ARG A 122 12.24 2.66 -9.57
CA ARG A 122 13.17 3.75 -9.86
C ARG A 122 13.95 4.18 -8.61
N MET A 123 13.32 4.19 -7.44
CA MET A 123 14.00 4.44 -6.15
C MET A 123 15.07 3.39 -5.84
N ARG A 124 14.88 2.16 -6.30
CA ARG A 124 15.88 1.08 -6.24
C ARG A 124 16.95 1.18 -7.34
N LEU A 125 16.88 2.18 -8.23
CA LEU A 125 17.72 2.35 -9.43
C LEU A 125 17.55 1.22 -10.46
N TRP A 126 16.41 0.54 -10.45
CA TRP A 126 16.15 -0.61 -11.32
C TRP A 126 15.58 -0.24 -12.69
N CYS A 127 14.78 0.82 -12.75
CA CYS A 127 14.16 1.27 -13.98
C CYS A 127 14.24 2.78 -14.15
N ASP A 128 14.09 3.23 -15.37
CA ASP A 128 13.82 4.63 -15.69
C ASP A 128 12.41 4.80 -16.22
N LEU A 129 11.87 6.01 -16.04
CA LEU A 129 10.54 6.37 -16.45
C LEU A 129 10.59 7.32 -17.64
N GLY A 130 9.60 7.24 -18.50
CA GLY A 130 9.47 8.10 -19.66
C GLY A 130 8.09 8.00 -20.28
N HIS A 131 7.99 8.38 -21.55
CA HIS A 131 6.75 8.32 -22.31
C HIS A 131 6.95 7.59 -23.63
N CYS A 132 6.01 6.71 -23.98
CA CYS A 132 5.85 6.15 -25.30
C CYS A 132 4.68 6.87 -25.96
N GLY A 133 4.97 7.92 -26.76
CA GLY A 133 3.97 8.87 -27.23
C GLY A 133 3.43 9.72 -26.07
N GLN A 134 2.15 9.57 -25.75
CA GLN A 134 1.49 10.28 -24.64
C GLN A 134 1.34 9.40 -23.38
N THR A 135 1.69 8.13 -23.44
CA THR A 135 1.45 7.19 -22.35
C THR A 135 2.73 7.00 -21.53
N PRO A 136 2.66 7.03 -20.20
CA PRO A 136 3.79 6.73 -19.33
C PRO A 136 4.33 5.33 -19.60
N CYS A 137 5.64 5.16 -19.55
CA CYS A 137 6.29 3.87 -19.68
C CYS A 137 7.49 3.75 -18.75
N ALA A 138 7.83 2.51 -18.40
CA ALA A 138 9.02 2.17 -17.63
C ALA A 138 9.95 1.29 -18.46
N ARG A 139 11.25 1.45 -18.23
CA ARG A 139 12.29 0.62 -18.83
C ARG A 139 13.27 0.12 -17.77
N LEU A 140 13.48 -1.18 -17.75
CA LEU A 140 14.39 -1.85 -16.84
C LEU A 140 15.86 -1.60 -17.25
N ASP A 141 16.76 -1.51 -16.27
CA ASP A 141 18.20 -1.41 -16.51
C ASP A 141 18.72 -2.63 -17.30
N ALA A 142 19.58 -2.38 -18.30
CA ALA A 142 20.09 -3.41 -19.19
C ALA A 142 20.90 -4.52 -18.47
N GLU A 143 21.55 -4.20 -17.36
CA GLU A 143 22.25 -5.21 -16.55
C GLU A 143 21.27 -6.10 -15.79
N LEU A 144 20.16 -5.51 -15.31
CA LEU A 144 19.09 -6.25 -14.63
C LEU A 144 18.35 -7.16 -15.59
N MET A 145 18.11 -6.75 -16.84
CA MET A 145 17.54 -7.61 -17.88
C MET A 145 18.33 -8.91 -18.07
N ARG A 146 19.64 -8.88 -17.86
CA ARG A 146 20.50 -10.07 -17.99
C ARG A 146 20.54 -10.93 -16.74
N ARG A 147 20.39 -10.34 -15.55
CA ARG A 147 20.59 -11.03 -14.26
C ARG A 147 19.32 -11.53 -13.62
N LEU A 148 18.21 -10.78 -13.76
CA LEU A 148 16.96 -11.11 -13.09
C LEU A 148 16.37 -12.47 -13.49
N PRO A 149 16.39 -12.90 -14.76
CA PRO A 149 15.84 -14.21 -15.14
C PRO A 149 16.43 -15.36 -14.32
N ASP A 150 17.76 -15.39 -14.12
CA ASP A 150 18.43 -16.43 -13.35
C ASP A 150 18.08 -16.38 -11.85
N LEU A 151 17.88 -15.15 -11.30
CA LEU A 151 17.50 -14.97 -9.91
C LEU A 151 16.05 -15.38 -9.65
N LEU A 152 15.14 -15.01 -10.55
CA LEU A 152 13.71 -15.36 -10.48
C LEU A 152 13.46 -16.86 -10.52
N MET A 153 14.32 -17.62 -11.20
CA MET A 153 14.20 -19.08 -11.29
C MET A 153 14.71 -19.83 -10.05
N ARG A 154 15.29 -19.14 -9.07
CA ARG A 154 15.79 -19.79 -7.85
C ARG A 154 14.65 -20.21 -6.92
N PRO A 155 14.64 -21.47 -6.42
CA PRO A 155 13.61 -21.95 -5.51
C PRO A 155 13.51 -21.11 -4.22
N GLU A 156 14.65 -20.66 -3.70
CA GLU A 156 14.73 -19.85 -2.49
C GLU A 156 14.00 -18.50 -2.67
N HIS A 157 14.14 -17.89 -3.86
CA HIS A 157 13.41 -16.67 -4.20
C HIS A 157 11.90 -16.90 -4.19
N ALA A 158 11.41 -17.97 -4.86
CA ALA A 158 9.99 -18.30 -4.87
C ALA A 158 9.43 -18.49 -3.46
N GLN A 159 10.20 -19.15 -2.57
CA GLN A 159 9.79 -19.35 -1.19
C GLN A 159 9.73 -18.03 -0.40
N ARG A 160 10.75 -17.16 -0.51
CA ARG A 160 10.77 -15.86 0.18
C ARG A 160 9.67 -14.95 -0.32
N ARG A 161 9.44 -14.91 -1.63
CA ARG A 161 8.34 -14.19 -2.25
C ARG A 161 6.98 -14.62 -1.69
N SER A 162 6.74 -15.94 -1.62
CA SER A 162 5.51 -16.48 -1.02
C SER A 162 5.33 -16.00 0.42
N ARG A 163 6.38 -16.00 1.24
CA ARG A 163 6.32 -15.50 2.62
C ARG A 163 6.02 -14.00 2.66
N ALA A 164 6.65 -13.21 1.79
CA ALA A 164 6.39 -11.77 1.71
C ALA A 164 4.93 -11.49 1.36
N PHE A 165 4.34 -12.19 0.40
CA PHE A 165 2.94 -11.99 0.01
C PHE A 165 1.93 -12.44 1.09
N VAL A 166 2.24 -13.52 1.82
CA VAL A 166 1.44 -13.91 2.99
C VAL A 166 1.55 -12.85 4.10
N PHE A 167 2.75 -12.32 4.33
CA PHE A 167 2.98 -11.25 5.28
C PHE A 167 2.19 -9.98 4.89
N ASP A 168 2.22 -9.57 3.62
CA ASP A 168 1.47 -8.42 3.12
C ASP A 168 -0.03 -8.58 3.33
N GLY A 169 -0.58 -9.76 2.99
CA GLY A 169 -1.97 -10.06 3.26
C GLY A 169 -2.32 -9.92 4.74
N MET A 170 -1.47 -10.42 5.62
CA MET A 170 -1.67 -10.32 7.07
C MET A 170 -1.62 -8.86 7.56
N ILE A 171 -0.68 -8.05 7.07
CA ILE A 171 -0.61 -6.61 7.40
C ILE A 171 -1.85 -5.88 6.86
N SER A 172 -2.28 -6.17 5.63
CA SER A 172 -3.52 -5.63 5.06
C SER A 172 -4.73 -5.95 5.93
N GLY A 173 -4.85 -7.21 6.39
CA GLY A 173 -5.91 -7.63 7.30
C GLY A 173 -5.87 -6.88 8.64
N LEU A 174 -4.70 -6.69 9.22
CA LEU A 174 -4.54 -5.90 10.43
C LEU A 174 -4.91 -4.43 10.21
N LEU A 175 -4.50 -3.83 9.09
CA LEU A 175 -4.88 -2.47 8.72
C LEU A 175 -6.39 -2.34 8.52
N TYR A 176 -7.02 -3.34 7.88
CA TYR A 176 -8.48 -3.39 7.73
C TYR A 176 -9.22 -3.36 9.09
N ILE A 177 -8.65 -4.02 10.11
CA ILE A 177 -9.24 -4.08 11.46
C ILE A 177 -8.97 -2.81 12.26
N THR A 178 -7.75 -2.25 12.17
CA THR A 178 -7.27 -1.21 13.08
C THR A 178 -7.23 0.19 12.47
N GLY A 179 -7.22 0.30 11.15
CA GLY A 179 -7.03 1.54 10.41
C GLY A 179 -5.56 1.98 10.28
N PHE A 180 -4.70 1.66 11.24
CA PHE A 180 -3.26 1.94 11.18
C PHE A 180 -2.42 1.01 12.06
N LEU A 181 -1.12 0.94 11.80
CA LEU A 181 -0.12 0.20 12.60
C LEU A 181 1.17 1.03 12.75
N ASP A 182 1.85 0.92 13.90
CA ASP A 182 3.22 1.44 14.02
C ASP A 182 4.18 0.61 13.12
N VAL A 183 4.97 1.29 12.29
CA VAL A 183 5.87 0.64 11.31
C VAL A 183 6.88 -0.32 11.96
N ARG A 184 7.31 -0.04 13.20
CA ARG A 184 8.40 -0.78 13.85
C ARG A 184 8.11 -2.25 14.02
N ALA A 185 6.91 -2.61 14.48
CA ALA A 185 6.55 -4.01 14.71
C ALA A 185 6.47 -4.82 13.39
N PRO A 186 5.75 -4.37 12.33
CA PRO A 186 5.81 -4.99 11.01
C PRO A 186 7.23 -5.09 10.44
N GLN A 187 8.05 -4.06 10.58
CA GLN A 187 9.43 -4.05 10.07
C GLN A 187 10.29 -5.14 10.74
N GLN A 188 10.27 -5.24 12.06
CA GLN A 188 11.01 -6.29 12.80
C GLN A 188 10.50 -7.68 12.45
N ARG A 189 9.18 -7.82 12.31
CA ARG A 189 8.57 -9.08 11.94
C ARG A 189 8.95 -9.52 10.53
N PHE A 190 8.97 -8.60 9.56
CA PHE A 190 9.42 -8.88 8.20
C PHE A 190 10.86 -9.40 8.16
N VAL A 191 11.79 -8.73 8.88
CA VAL A 191 13.18 -9.17 8.97
C VAL A 191 13.29 -10.59 9.52
N ARG A 192 12.54 -10.92 10.56
CA ARG A 192 12.60 -12.23 11.21
C ARG A 192 11.91 -13.33 10.41
N GLU A 193 10.70 -13.08 9.90
CA GLU A 193 9.82 -14.12 9.35
C GLU A 193 9.95 -14.28 7.84
N VAL A 194 10.20 -13.18 7.11
CA VAL A 194 10.34 -13.20 5.66
C VAL A 194 11.82 -13.35 5.26
N LEU A 195 12.68 -12.47 5.76
CA LEU A 195 14.11 -12.54 5.42
C LEU A 195 14.83 -13.67 6.16
N GLY A 196 14.38 -14.04 7.36
CA GLY A 196 14.99 -15.10 8.16
C GLY A 196 16.38 -14.76 8.66
N VAL A 197 16.68 -13.48 8.87
CA VAL A 197 18.01 -12.98 9.30
C VAL A 197 17.90 -12.18 10.60
N ALA A 198 19.07 -11.95 11.23
CA ALA A 198 19.13 -11.02 12.36
C ALA A 198 18.93 -9.58 11.90
N GLU A 199 18.37 -8.76 12.79
CA GLU A 199 18.18 -7.34 12.53
C GLU A 199 19.55 -6.64 12.39
N SER A 200 19.72 -5.92 11.28
CA SER A 200 20.90 -5.12 10.94
C SER A 200 20.44 -3.87 10.18
N GLY A 201 21.32 -2.90 10.00
CA GLY A 201 21.00 -1.72 9.18
C GLY A 201 20.54 -2.11 7.77
N ALA A 202 21.18 -3.10 7.15
CA ALA A 202 20.83 -3.56 5.81
C ALA A 202 19.46 -4.27 5.78
N SER A 203 19.18 -5.22 6.69
CA SER A 203 17.89 -5.92 6.73
C SER A 203 16.73 -4.99 7.14
N ALA A 204 16.98 -4.03 8.04
CA ALA A 204 16.01 -3.02 8.42
C ALA A 204 15.66 -2.09 7.22
N ARG A 205 16.65 -1.72 6.39
CA ARG A 205 16.44 -0.95 5.17
C ARG A 205 15.60 -1.74 4.15
N LEU A 206 15.92 -3.01 3.91
CA LEU A 206 15.15 -3.88 3.01
C LEU A 206 13.69 -3.99 3.46
N ALA A 207 13.44 -4.22 4.75
CA ALA A 207 12.10 -4.30 5.31
C ALA A 207 11.35 -2.95 5.19
N ARG A 208 12.04 -1.83 5.46
CA ARG A 208 11.48 -0.49 5.26
C ARG A 208 11.06 -0.26 3.80
N ASN A 209 11.96 -0.56 2.86
CA ASN A 209 11.70 -0.39 1.42
C ASN A 209 10.50 -1.23 0.97
N HIS A 210 10.39 -2.47 1.46
CA HIS A 210 9.25 -3.34 1.20
C HIS A 210 7.94 -2.74 1.72
N LEU A 211 7.92 -2.31 2.99
CA LEU A 211 6.72 -1.71 3.59
C LEU A 211 6.29 -0.42 2.88
N GLU A 212 7.24 0.43 2.49
CA GLU A 212 6.95 1.66 1.73
C GLU A 212 6.49 1.40 0.30
N ALA A 213 6.88 0.27 -0.30
CA ALA A 213 6.43 -0.14 -1.62
C ALA A 213 5.05 -0.81 -1.59
N SER A 214 4.72 -1.51 -0.49
CA SER A 214 3.49 -2.31 -0.36
C SER A 214 2.34 -1.55 0.30
N PHE A 215 2.63 -0.55 1.16
CA PHE A 215 1.63 0.11 2.01
C PHE A 215 1.77 1.63 2.00
N ASP A 216 0.69 2.28 2.40
CA ASP A 216 0.69 3.72 2.66
C ASP A 216 1.40 4.00 3.99
N VAL A 217 2.54 4.69 3.95
CA VAL A 217 3.37 5.01 5.12
C VAL A 217 3.42 6.51 5.30
N ASP A 218 3.02 6.99 6.47
CA ASP A 218 3.06 8.42 6.80
C ASP A 218 3.56 8.70 8.22
N SER A 219 3.94 9.94 8.46
CA SER A 219 4.34 10.45 9.77
C SER A 219 3.18 11.22 10.40
N VAL A 220 2.52 10.59 11.37
CA VAL A 220 1.37 11.15 12.07
C VAL A 220 1.74 11.35 13.54
N ALA A 221 1.58 12.57 14.05
CA ALA A 221 1.90 12.94 15.42
C ALA A 221 3.32 12.52 15.86
N GLY A 222 4.29 12.57 14.96
CA GLY A 222 5.68 12.18 15.23
C GLY A 222 5.95 10.68 15.23
N CYS A 223 4.95 9.85 14.97
CA CYS A 223 5.07 8.41 14.79
C CYS A 223 4.99 8.05 13.30
N ARG A 224 5.81 7.09 12.88
CA ARG A 224 5.75 6.57 11.51
C ARG A 224 4.78 5.38 11.48
N LEU A 225 3.72 5.50 10.70
CA LEU A 225 2.58 4.58 10.69
C LEU A 225 2.36 4.00 9.29
N LEU A 226 1.94 2.74 9.25
CA LEU A 226 1.24 2.16 8.11
C LEU A 226 -0.23 2.56 8.24
N LEU A 227 -0.84 2.99 7.15
CA LEU A 227 -2.22 3.45 7.13
C LEU A 227 -3.07 2.59 6.21
N HIS A 228 -4.33 2.36 6.58
CA HIS A 228 -5.30 1.83 5.65
C HIS A 228 -5.64 2.91 4.62
N GLU A 229 -5.66 2.57 3.34
CA GLU A 229 -5.86 3.51 2.22
C GLU A 229 -7.12 4.37 2.33
N ALA A 230 -8.19 3.81 2.91
CA ALA A 230 -9.45 4.52 3.12
C ALA A 230 -9.49 5.42 4.37
N LEU A 231 -8.43 5.46 5.19
CA LEU A 231 -8.39 6.27 6.41
C LEU A 231 -8.24 7.77 6.08
N ALA A 232 -9.33 8.53 6.21
CA ALA A 232 -9.37 9.94 5.81
C ALA A 232 -8.71 10.90 6.83
N ALA A 233 -8.74 10.57 8.13
CA ALA A 233 -8.26 11.45 9.19
C ALA A 233 -7.39 10.70 10.21
N PRO A 234 -6.16 10.28 9.84
CA PRO A 234 -5.29 9.50 10.70
C PRO A 234 -4.92 10.23 12.00
N GLU A 235 -4.73 11.55 11.97
CA GLU A 235 -4.41 12.34 13.16
C GLU A 235 -5.52 12.27 14.22
N THR A 236 -6.78 12.30 13.78
CA THR A 236 -7.94 12.20 14.67
C THR A 236 -8.00 10.82 15.31
N LEU A 237 -7.83 9.75 14.52
CA LEU A 237 -7.85 8.39 15.02
C LEU A 237 -6.71 8.16 16.02
N VAL A 238 -5.48 8.54 15.66
CA VAL A 238 -4.27 8.38 16.50
C VAL A 238 -4.41 9.16 17.80
N SER A 239 -4.87 10.42 17.77
CA SER A 239 -5.03 11.25 18.97
C SER A 239 -6.13 10.69 19.90
N THR A 240 -7.22 10.19 19.35
CA THR A 240 -8.30 9.59 20.14
C THR A 240 -7.83 8.31 20.82
N LEU A 241 -7.08 7.47 20.14
CA LEU A 241 -6.53 6.24 20.70
C LEU A 241 -5.45 6.52 21.74
N ALA A 242 -4.59 7.50 21.53
CA ALA A 242 -3.61 7.95 22.52
C ALA A 242 -4.30 8.44 23.81
N ALA A 243 -5.38 9.21 23.67
CA ALA A 243 -6.17 9.69 24.80
C ALA A 243 -6.89 8.56 25.56
N SER A 244 -7.27 7.47 24.87
CA SER A 244 -7.91 6.30 25.49
C SER A 244 -6.95 5.40 26.28
N GLY A 245 -5.63 5.59 26.15
CA GLY A 245 -4.59 4.76 26.77
C GLY A 245 -4.51 3.34 26.22
N CYS A 246 -5.20 3.04 25.14
CA CYS A 246 -5.25 1.71 24.53
C CYS A 246 -4.09 1.55 23.55
N GLN A 247 -3.16 0.62 23.82
CA GLN A 247 -1.98 0.38 22.95
C GLN A 247 -1.89 -1.07 22.43
N ALA A 248 -2.81 -1.94 22.84
CA ALA A 248 -2.78 -3.35 22.47
C ALA A 248 -3.81 -3.66 21.39
N LEU A 249 -3.40 -4.45 20.38
CA LEU A 249 -4.34 -5.03 19.42
C LEU A 249 -5.24 -6.04 20.14
N PRO A 250 -6.55 -6.10 19.83
CA PRO A 250 -7.41 -7.13 20.37
C PRO A 250 -6.94 -8.52 19.90
N PRO A 251 -7.18 -9.58 20.70
CA PRO A 251 -6.94 -10.93 20.25
C PRO A 251 -7.85 -11.24 19.05
N LEU A 252 -7.23 -11.63 17.94
CA LEU A 252 -7.93 -11.96 16.70
C LEU A 252 -8.00 -13.46 16.52
N THR A 253 -9.16 -13.96 16.07
CA THR A 253 -9.26 -15.33 15.60
C THR A 253 -8.63 -15.47 14.21
N PHE A 254 -8.28 -16.71 13.83
CA PHE A 254 -7.79 -16.98 12.48
C PHE A 254 -8.82 -16.57 11.41
N GLU A 255 -10.11 -16.85 11.65
CA GLU A 255 -11.19 -16.51 10.73
C GLU A 255 -11.34 -14.99 10.56
N GLN A 256 -11.22 -14.21 11.64
CA GLN A 256 -11.25 -12.75 11.57
C GLN A 256 -10.06 -12.22 10.77
N LEU A 257 -8.84 -12.70 11.04
CA LEU A 257 -7.67 -12.26 10.28
C LEU A 257 -7.77 -12.65 8.80
N PHE A 258 -8.18 -13.89 8.50
CA PHE A 258 -8.35 -14.35 7.14
C PHE A 258 -9.46 -13.58 6.39
N GLY A 259 -10.58 -13.32 7.05
CA GLY A 259 -11.65 -12.47 6.51
C GLY A 259 -11.16 -11.05 6.23
N ALA A 260 -10.45 -10.46 7.19
CA ALA A 260 -9.89 -9.12 7.06
C ALA A 260 -8.85 -9.00 5.93
N MET A 261 -8.03 -10.05 5.70
CA MET A 261 -7.11 -10.11 4.54
C MET A 261 -7.87 -10.03 3.20
N ASN A 262 -9.13 -10.45 3.17
CA ASN A 262 -10.01 -10.34 2.01
C ASN A 262 -10.93 -9.11 2.09
N GLY A 263 -10.63 -8.16 2.94
CA GLY A 263 -11.38 -6.91 3.08
C GLY A 263 -12.76 -7.06 3.73
N MET A 264 -13.04 -8.13 4.48
CA MET A 264 -14.32 -8.33 5.14
C MET A 264 -14.20 -9.24 6.37
N LEU A 265 -14.72 -8.79 7.52
CA LEU A 265 -14.82 -9.64 8.70
C LEU A 265 -16.04 -10.57 8.61
N PRO A 266 -16.00 -11.78 9.20
CA PRO A 266 -17.13 -12.73 9.18
C PRO A 266 -18.44 -12.11 9.71
N GLU A 267 -18.37 -11.30 10.74
CA GLU A 267 -19.52 -10.62 11.35
C GLU A 267 -20.14 -9.53 10.45
N GLU A 268 -19.40 -9.00 9.49
CA GLU A 268 -19.88 -7.99 8.54
C GLU A 268 -20.58 -8.61 7.32
N ALA A 269 -20.21 -9.85 6.96
CA ALA A 269 -20.51 -10.44 5.66
C ALA A 269 -22.00 -10.49 5.32
N ALA A 270 -22.83 -10.98 6.25
CA ALA A 270 -24.27 -11.16 6.00
C ALA A 270 -25.00 -9.82 5.78
N ALA A 271 -24.65 -8.80 6.57
CA ALA A 271 -25.28 -7.49 6.44
C ALA A 271 -24.77 -6.72 5.21
N ALA A 272 -23.49 -6.88 4.87
CA ALA A 272 -22.91 -6.33 3.64
C ALA A 272 -23.55 -6.95 2.39
N GLU A 273 -23.72 -8.27 2.35
CA GLU A 273 -24.40 -8.96 1.24
C GLU A 273 -25.85 -8.52 1.09
N LYS A 274 -26.56 -8.33 2.21
CA LYS A 274 -27.93 -7.82 2.22
C LYS A 274 -28.00 -6.41 1.64
N LEU A 275 -27.07 -5.53 2.00
CA LEU A 275 -26.99 -4.18 1.45
C LEU A 275 -26.65 -4.22 -0.04
N CYS A 276 -25.66 -4.98 -0.45
CA CYS A 276 -25.28 -5.16 -1.85
C CYS A 276 -26.48 -5.57 -2.72
N ARG A 277 -27.25 -6.58 -2.29
CA ARG A 277 -28.49 -7.00 -2.98
C ARG A 277 -29.56 -5.90 -3.02
N THR A 278 -29.68 -5.13 -1.95
CA THR A 278 -30.66 -4.02 -1.87
C THR A 278 -30.32 -2.87 -2.80
N LEU A 279 -29.05 -2.66 -3.10
CA LEU A 279 -28.56 -1.62 -4.02
C LEU A 279 -28.61 -2.02 -5.50
N GLN A 280 -28.81 -3.30 -5.81
CA GLN A 280 -28.90 -3.78 -7.20
C GLN A 280 -30.00 -3.05 -7.98
N GLY A 281 -29.63 -2.50 -9.14
CA GLY A 281 -30.54 -1.78 -10.02
C GLY A 281 -30.98 -0.39 -9.54
N ALA A 282 -30.50 0.04 -8.36
CA ALA A 282 -30.83 1.35 -7.79
C ALA A 282 -29.69 2.37 -7.89
N LEU A 283 -28.48 1.92 -8.20
CA LEU A 283 -27.26 2.75 -8.25
C LEU A 283 -27.15 3.52 -9.58
N ARG A 284 -26.40 4.61 -9.52
CA ARG A 284 -25.96 5.30 -10.73
C ARG A 284 -25.12 4.36 -11.62
N PRO A 285 -25.16 4.54 -12.97
CA PRO A 285 -24.49 3.64 -13.91
C PRO A 285 -22.98 3.51 -13.76
N ASP A 286 -22.35 4.50 -13.12
CA ASP A 286 -20.91 4.55 -12.84
C ASP A 286 -20.49 3.78 -11.58
N LEU A 287 -21.44 3.19 -10.83
CA LEU A 287 -21.20 2.49 -9.57
C LEU A 287 -21.63 1.02 -9.64
N THR A 288 -20.86 0.16 -8.98
CA THR A 288 -21.23 -1.25 -8.76
C THR A 288 -21.81 -1.45 -7.36
N PRO A 289 -22.73 -2.40 -7.14
CA PRO A 289 -23.28 -2.68 -5.81
C PRO A 289 -22.20 -3.09 -4.80
N GLU A 290 -21.22 -3.85 -5.22
CA GLU A 290 -20.09 -4.29 -4.41
C GLU A 290 -19.24 -3.09 -3.97
N GLY A 291 -18.82 -2.23 -4.91
CA GLY A 291 -18.02 -1.04 -4.61
C GLY A 291 -18.76 -0.04 -3.72
N ALA A 292 -20.05 0.21 -4.00
CA ALA A 292 -20.88 1.09 -3.18
C ALA A 292 -21.05 0.54 -1.74
N THR A 293 -21.21 -0.79 -1.60
CA THR A 293 -21.30 -1.44 -0.29
C THR A 293 -19.99 -1.34 0.47
N GLU A 294 -18.86 -1.53 -0.21
CA GLU A 294 -17.52 -1.39 0.38
C GLU A 294 -17.27 0.04 0.85
N ASP A 295 -17.52 1.04 0.01
CA ASP A 295 -17.40 2.46 0.37
C ASP A 295 -18.21 2.79 1.64
N LEU A 296 -19.48 2.37 1.69
CA LEU A 296 -20.35 2.62 2.84
C LEU A 296 -19.87 1.90 4.11
N ARG A 297 -19.32 0.69 3.98
CA ARG A 297 -18.74 -0.07 5.07
C ARG A 297 -17.47 0.60 5.61
N LEU A 298 -16.56 1.03 4.74
CA LEU A 298 -15.34 1.74 5.11
C LEU A 298 -15.65 3.09 5.80
N LEU A 299 -16.73 3.78 5.38
CA LEU A 299 -17.21 4.97 6.08
C LEU A 299 -17.76 4.62 7.47
N ALA A 300 -18.47 3.50 7.61
CA ALA A 300 -18.94 3.05 8.92
C ALA A 300 -17.78 2.70 9.86
N LYS A 301 -16.69 2.12 9.36
CA LYS A 301 -15.45 1.88 10.13
C LYS A 301 -14.84 3.17 10.69
N GLN A 302 -14.97 4.27 9.97
CA GLN A 302 -14.47 5.59 10.37
C GLN A 302 -15.41 6.35 11.33
N ASP A 303 -16.42 5.69 11.86
CA ASP A 303 -17.43 6.29 12.76
C ASP A 303 -18.20 7.46 12.14
N VAL A 304 -18.44 7.41 10.85
CA VAL A 304 -19.24 8.43 10.16
C VAL A 304 -20.68 8.43 10.73
N PRO A 305 -21.24 9.60 11.08
CA PRO A 305 -22.59 9.69 11.63
C PRO A 305 -23.65 9.05 10.73
N ARG A 306 -24.65 8.39 11.31
CA ARG A 306 -25.70 7.66 10.59
C ARG A 306 -26.41 8.52 9.54
N GLU A 307 -26.67 9.79 9.83
CA GLU A 307 -27.32 10.70 8.88
C GLU A 307 -26.42 11.04 7.69
N ALA A 308 -25.11 11.15 7.92
CA ALA A 308 -24.14 11.33 6.85
C ALA A 308 -24.04 10.08 5.95
N LEU A 309 -24.03 8.86 6.54
CA LEU A 309 -24.09 7.62 5.77
C LEU A 309 -25.34 7.52 4.89
N LYS A 310 -26.51 7.93 5.39
CA LYS A 310 -27.75 8.00 4.58
C LYS A 310 -27.62 8.99 3.43
N GLN A 311 -27.03 10.16 3.67
CA GLN A 311 -26.80 11.16 2.62
C GLN A 311 -25.83 10.66 1.53
N VAL A 312 -24.77 9.98 1.95
CA VAL A 312 -23.81 9.36 1.04
C VAL A 312 -24.51 8.31 0.18
N MET A 313 -25.23 7.37 0.79
CA MET A 313 -25.97 6.36 0.03
C MET A 313 -26.99 7.00 -0.93
N ALA A 314 -27.76 7.98 -0.48
CA ALA A 314 -28.72 8.71 -1.34
C ALA A 314 -28.03 9.36 -2.55
N GLY A 315 -26.79 9.83 -2.38
CA GLY A 315 -25.97 10.38 -3.48
C GLY A 315 -25.46 9.36 -4.48
N MET A 316 -25.43 8.09 -4.12
CA MET A 316 -25.03 6.97 -4.98
C MET A 316 -26.19 6.44 -5.83
N LEU A 317 -27.44 6.73 -5.45
CA LEU A 317 -28.63 6.18 -6.08
C LEU A 317 -29.08 7.03 -7.27
N CYS A 318 -29.65 6.39 -8.29
CA CYS A 318 -30.40 7.01 -9.37
C CYS A 318 -31.91 7.05 -9.09
N VAL A 319 -32.37 6.45 -7.97
CA VAL A 319 -33.76 6.42 -7.51
C VAL A 319 -33.87 7.07 -6.13
N LEU A 320 -35.08 7.43 -5.72
CA LEU A 320 -35.31 7.93 -4.38
C LEU A 320 -35.09 6.80 -3.36
N PRO A 321 -34.30 7.03 -2.30
CA PRO A 321 -34.04 6.03 -1.29
C PRO A 321 -35.32 5.69 -0.52
N THR A 322 -35.54 4.40 -0.27
CA THR A 322 -36.70 3.91 0.51
C THR A 322 -36.36 3.78 1.99
N PRO A 323 -37.35 3.77 2.89
CA PRO A 323 -37.11 3.45 4.31
C PRO A 323 -36.43 2.09 4.53
N HIS A 324 -36.73 1.11 3.67
CA HIS A 324 -36.08 -0.21 3.71
C HIS A 324 -34.58 -0.11 3.42
N MET A 325 -34.17 0.62 2.38
CA MET A 325 -32.75 0.85 2.06
C MET A 325 -32.00 1.47 3.24
N TYR A 326 -32.57 2.47 3.89
CA TYR A 326 -31.98 3.08 5.10
C TYR A 326 -31.88 2.08 6.26
N SER A 327 -32.90 1.24 6.45
CA SER A 327 -32.87 0.22 7.51
C SER A 327 -31.73 -0.79 7.27
N VAL A 328 -31.56 -1.28 6.04
CA VAL A 328 -30.48 -2.21 5.69
C VAL A 328 -29.11 -1.55 5.80
N LEU A 329 -28.95 -0.29 5.37
CA LEU A 329 -27.72 0.47 5.59
C LEU A 329 -27.35 0.57 7.07
N LEU A 330 -28.30 0.90 7.93
CA LEU A 330 -28.06 1.04 9.38
C LEU A 330 -27.78 -0.30 10.06
N GLU A 331 -28.37 -1.39 9.58
CA GLU A 331 -28.06 -2.75 10.01
C GLU A 331 -26.60 -3.10 9.66
N MET A 332 -26.16 -2.84 8.42
CA MET A 332 -24.77 -3.03 7.99
C MET A 332 -23.82 -2.17 8.84
N ALA A 333 -24.09 -0.88 8.99
CA ALA A 333 -23.26 0.01 9.80
C ALA A 333 -23.21 -0.41 11.29
N GLY A 334 -24.25 -1.05 11.81
CA GLY A 334 -24.30 -1.58 13.17
C GLY A 334 -23.49 -2.87 13.37
N SER A 335 -23.36 -3.69 12.31
CA SER A 335 -22.56 -4.93 12.33
C SER A 335 -21.09 -4.70 11.96
N THR A 336 -20.74 -3.53 11.41
CA THR A 336 -19.38 -3.20 11.02
C THR A 336 -18.56 -2.70 12.22
N PRO A 337 -17.52 -3.44 12.69
CA PRO A 337 -16.64 -3.00 13.75
C PRO A 337 -15.91 -1.72 13.33
N ARG A 338 -15.94 -0.73 14.20
CA ARG A 338 -15.29 0.56 13.93
C ARG A 338 -13.84 0.51 14.35
N TRP A 339 -12.96 1.19 13.62
CA TRP A 339 -11.55 1.27 13.98
C TRP A 339 -11.33 1.76 15.42
N MET A 340 -12.11 2.72 15.88
CA MET A 340 -12.03 3.21 17.26
C MET A 340 -12.51 2.17 18.30
N HIS A 341 -13.52 1.36 17.98
CA HIS A 341 -14.06 0.35 18.89
C HIS A 341 -13.16 -0.90 18.93
N SER A 342 -12.53 -1.28 17.83
CA SER A 342 -11.59 -2.40 17.80
C SER A 342 -10.42 -2.23 18.78
N TRP A 343 -10.08 -0.99 19.12
CA TRP A 343 -9.06 -0.70 20.13
C TRP A 343 -9.64 -0.64 21.54
N ASN A 344 -10.90 -0.24 21.72
CA ASN A 344 -11.55 -0.09 23.02
C ASN A 344 -12.06 -1.42 23.61
N ASP A 345 -12.41 -2.40 22.76
CA ASP A 345 -12.83 -3.72 23.19
C ASP A 345 -11.69 -4.58 23.76
N ALA A 346 -10.45 -4.13 23.64
CA ALA A 346 -9.25 -4.77 24.20
C ALA A 346 -9.16 -4.63 25.75
N ARG A 347 -10.28 -4.67 26.47
CA ARG A 347 -10.28 -4.77 27.95
C ARG A 347 -9.81 -6.11 28.48
N THR A 348 -9.55 -7.07 27.59
CA THR A 348 -8.88 -8.33 27.95
C THR A 348 -7.37 -8.11 27.85
N PRO A 349 -6.60 -8.39 28.92
CA PRO A 349 -5.15 -8.25 28.87
C PRO A 349 -4.64 -9.09 27.69
N ALA A 350 -3.79 -8.48 26.88
CA ALA A 350 -3.11 -9.12 25.76
C ALA A 350 -2.28 -10.30 26.30
N THR A 351 -2.90 -11.45 26.44
CA THR A 351 -2.19 -12.72 26.48
C THR A 351 -1.62 -12.85 25.07
N GLY A 352 -0.31 -12.77 25.00
CA GLY A 352 0.49 -12.62 23.79
C GLY A 352 -0.12 -13.28 22.56
N TYR A 353 0.04 -12.62 21.42
CA TYR A 353 -0.19 -13.24 20.13
C TYR A 353 0.20 -14.70 20.23
N ALA A 354 -0.78 -15.59 20.07
CA ALA A 354 -0.48 -16.99 20.04
C ALA A 354 0.58 -17.19 18.96
N ALA A 355 1.81 -17.41 19.42
CA ALA A 355 2.96 -17.74 18.57
C ALA A 355 2.72 -19.04 17.75
N GLY A 356 1.49 -19.53 17.78
CA GLY A 356 1.03 -20.78 17.19
C GLY A 356 0.24 -20.67 15.88
N VAL A 357 0.00 -19.47 15.35
CA VAL A 357 -0.82 -19.35 14.11
C VAL A 357 0.05 -19.36 12.83
N LEU A 358 1.37 -19.39 12.97
CA LEU A 358 2.31 -19.40 11.82
C LEU A 358 3.36 -20.55 11.93
N HIS A 359 2.97 -21.75 12.35
CA HIS A 359 3.77 -22.97 12.16
C HIS A 359 3.23 -23.79 11.01
#